data_51609293a158673af039ae46df449f5f
#
_entry.id   51609293a158673af039ae46df449f5f
#
_cell.length_a   1.000
_cell.length_b   1.000
_cell.length_c   1.000
_cell.angle_alpha   90.00
_cell.angle_beta   90.00
_cell.angle_gamma   90.00
#
_symmetry.space_group_name_H-M   'P 1'
#
loop_
_entity.id
_entity.type
_entity.pdbx_description
1 polymer ?
#
loop_
_entity_poly.entity_id
_entity_poly.type
_entity_poly.pdbx_seq_one_letter_code
_entity_poly.pdbx_strand_id
1 'polypeptide(L)'
;MIEVKKFEASWCGPCKALNPIFENVSKKFGNDVNFSYIDIDEQFEQAQKYHVRSVPTVIVEKDGQEVQRFVGVQSELAYTNSINENL
;
A
#
# COMPACT_ATOMS: atom_id res chain seq x y z
N MET A 1 11.92 -5.10 -9.14
CA MET A 1 11.77 -4.48 -7.80
C MET A 1 10.29 -4.32 -7.48
N ILE A 2 9.91 -4.78 -6.31
CA ILE A 2 8.53 -4.63 -5.85
C ILE A 2 8.41 -3.34 -5.04
N GLU A 3 7.38 -2.56 -5.34
CA GLU A 3 7.04 -1.37 -4.57
C GLU A 3 5.59 -1.49 -4.09
N VAL A 4 5.38 -1.23 -2.81
CA VAL A 4 4.05 -1.25 -2.21
C VAL A 4 3.71 0.18 -1.77
N LYS A 5 2.66 0.74 -2.34
CA LYS A 5 2.21 2.10 -2.08
C LYS A 5 0.93 2.08 -1.27
N LYS A 6 0.99 2.66 -0.09
CA LYS A 6 -0.19 2.79 0.78
C LYS A 6 -0.71 4.22 0.70
N PHE A 7 -1.88 4.38 0.12
CA PHE A 7 -2.57 5.68 0.07
C PHE A 7 -3.42 5.84 1.31
N GLU A 8 -3.25 6.96 2.00
CA GLU A 8 -3.85 7.20 3.30
C GLU A 8 -4.22 8.67 3.48
N ALA A 9 -4.87 8.98 4.59
CA ALA A 9 -5.19 10.35 4.99
C ALA A 9 -5.18 10.46 6.50
N SER A 10 -4.85 11.63 7.03
CA SER A 10 -4.77 11.85 8.48
C SER A 10 -6.11 11.68 9.18
N TRP A 11 -7.21 11.94 8.49
CA TRP A 11 -8.57 11.85 9.02
C TRP A 11 -9.17 10.44 8.90
N CYS A 12 -8.45 9.51 8.32
CA CYS A 12 -8.97 8.19 7.97
C CYS A 12 -8.73 7.19 9.12
N GLY A 13 -9.79 6.80 9.81
CA GLY A 13 -9.72 5.80 10.88
C GLY A 13 -9.22 4.44 10.41
N PRO A 14 -9.79 3.86 9.34
CA PRO A 14 -9.32 2.58 8.80
C PRO A 14 -7.85 2.60 8.38
N CYS A 15 -7.34 3.73 7.89
CA CYS A 15 -5.92 3.87 7.56
C CYS A 15 -5.04 3.69 8.79
N LYS A 16 -5.49 4.24 9.93
CA LYS A 16 -4.75 4.10 11.19
C LYS A 16 -4.76 2.66 11.68
N ALA A 17 -5.89 1.97 11.52
CA ALA A 17 -6.01 0.56 11.88
C ALA A 17 -5.08 -0.32 11.02
N LEU A 18 -4.82 0.08 9.80
CA LEU A 18 -3.93 -0.63 8.89
C LEU A 18 -2.45 -0.46 9.25
N ASN A 19 -2.09 0.62 9.95
CA ASN A 19 -0.67 0.91 10.24
C ASN A 19 0.08 -0.24 10.90
N PRO A 20 -0.42 -0.86 12.00
CA PRO A 20 0.32 -1.96 12.61
C PRO A 20 0.43 -3.19 11.70
N ILE A 21 -0.60 -3.46 10.91
CA ILE A 21 -0.58 -4.57 9.94
C ILE A 21 0.50 -4.31 8.90
N PHE A 22 0.51 -3.11 8.36
CA PHE A 22 1.43 -2.72 7.30
C PHE A 22 2.88 -2.69 7.80
N GLU A 23 3.08 -2.24 9.03
CA GLU A 23 4.40 -2.26 9.66
C GLU A 23 4.93 -3.70 9.77
N ASN A 24 4.10 -4.64 10.17
CA ASN A 24 4.50 -6.05 10.24
C ASN A 24 4.84 -6.61 8.86
N VAL A 25 4.07 -6.26 7.84
CA VAL A 25 4.34 -6.67 6.46
C VAL A 25 5.70 -6.12 6.02
N SER A 26 5.96 -4.84 6.27
CA SER A 26 7.22 -4.23 5.86
C SER A 26 8.43 -4.88 6.53
N LYS A 27 8.30 -5.27 7.79
CA LYS A 27 9.38 -5.95 8.52
C LYS A 27 9.72 -7.32 7.95
N LYS A 28 8.73 -8.01 7.40
CA LYS A 28 8.94 -9.34 6.81
C LYS A 28 9.82 -9.30 5.57
N PHE A 29 9.71 -8.26 4.78
CA PHE A 29 10.41 -8.18 3.50
C PHE A 29 11.69 -7.35 3.54
N GLY A 30 11.84 -6.50 4.54
CA GLY A 30 13.05 -5.70 4.71
C GLY A 30 13.37 -4.89 3.46
N ASN A 31 14.60 -5.04 2.96
CA ASN A 31 15.06 -4.28 1.79
C ASN A 31 14.67 -4.90 0.44
N ASP A 32 14.03 -6.05 0.44
CA ASP A 32 13.62 -6.72 -0.80
C ASP A 32 12.43 -6.03 -1.47
N VAL A 33 11.70 -5.22 -0.71
CA VAL A 33 10.50 -4.53 -1.17
C VAL A 33 10.54 -3.09 -0.67
N ASN A 34 10.21 -2.16 -1.53
CA ASN A 34 10.05 -0.75 -1.16
C ASN A 34 8.63 -0.50 -0.69
N PHE A 35 8.50 0.17 0.46
CA PHE A 35 7.20 0.56 1.00
C PHE A 35 7.13 2.08 1.04
N SER A 36 6.08 2.66 0.49
CA SER A 36 5.84 4.11 0.52
C SER A 36 4.47 4.41 1.07
N TYR A 37 4.38 5.55 1.74
CA TYR A 37 3.17 6.05 2.37
C TYR A 37 2.82 7.36 1.68
N ILE A 38 1.64 7.43 1.09
CA ILE A 38 1.21 8.58 0.30
C ILE A 38 -0.05 9.16 0.92
N ASP A 39 0.08 10.37 1.51
CA ASP A 39 -1.05 11.10 2.03
C ASP A 39 -1.75 11.79 0.86
N ILE A 40 -3.02 11.45 0.64
CA ILE A 40 -3.76 11.95 -0.54
C ILE A 40 -4.03 13.44 -0.48
N ASP A 41 -4.01 14.03 0.71
CA ASP A 41 -4.20 15.49 0.86
C ASP A 41 -2.91 16.25 0.57
N GLU A 42 -1.76 15.67 0.93
CA GLU A 42 -0.46 16.27 0.67
C GLU A 42 0.04 15.97 -0.74
N GLN A 43 -0.26 14.79 -1.25
CA GLN A 43 0.19 14.33 -2.57
C GLN A 43 -1.01 14.01 -3.46
N PHE A 44 -1.86 15.00 -3.63
CA PHE A 44 -3.09 14.88 -4.41
C PHE A 44 -2.85 14.39 -5.84
N GLU A 45 -1.76 14.85 -6.47
CA GLU A 45 -1.43 14.46 -7.84
C GLU A 45 -1.15 12.97 -7.96
N GLN A 46 -0.53 12.36 -6.94
CA GLN A 46 -0.28 10.93 -6.93
C GLN A 46 -1.60 10.16 -6.85
N ALA A 47 -2.52 10.61 -5.99
CA ALA A 47 -3.82 9.98 -5.88
C ALA A 47 -4.59 10.03 -7.20
N GLN A 48 -4.51 11.14 -7.91
CA GLN A 48 -5.13 11.27 -9.23
C GLN A 48 -4.48 10.35 -10.27
N LYS A 49 -3.16 10.31 -10.29
CA LYS A 49 -2.41 9.50 -11.24
C LYS A 49 -2.77 8.02 -11.12
N TYR A 50 -2.93 7.54 -9.89
CA TYR A 50 -3.27 6.14 -9.63
C TYR A 50 -4.77 5.88 -9.54
N HIS A 51 -5.60 6.90 -9.77
CA HIS A 51 -7.07 6.80 -9.69
C HIS A 51 -7.55 6.29 -8.34
N VAL A 52 -6.91 6.74 -7.27
CA VAL A 52 -7.31 6.39 -5.91
C VAL A 52 -8.48 7.26 -5.50
N ARG A 53 -9.61 6.62 -5.17
CA ARG A 53 -10.87 7.32 -4.83
C ARG A 53 -11.26 7.18 -3.37
N SER A 54 -10.65 6.23 -2.68
CA SER A 54 -10.93 5.99 -1.27
C SER A 54 -9.65 5.56 -0.57
N VAL A 55 -9.63 5.69 0.76
CA VAL A 55 -8.49 5.29 1.57
C VAL A 55 -8.95 4.37 2.70
N PRO A 56 -8.13 3.41 3.10
CA PRO A 56 -6.82 3.11 2.54
C PRO A 56 -6.93 2.35 1.20
N THR A 57 -6.00 2.62 0.31
CA THR A 57 -5.79 1.81 -0.89
C THR A 57 -4.33 1.42 -0.93
N VAL A 58 -4.07 0.13 -1.12
CA VAL A 58 -2.71 -0.38 -1.21
C VAL A 58 -2.49 -0.91 -2.62
N ILE A 59 -1.46 -0.39 -3.29
CA ILE A 59 -1.12 -0.80 -4.65
C ILE A 59 0.24 -1.48 -4.61
N VAL A 60 0.29 -2.69 -5.17
CA VAL A 60 1.53 -3.43 -5.34
C VAL A 60 1.98 -3.27 -6.78
N GLU A 61 3.22 -2.80 -6.96
CA GLU A 61 3.82 -2.61 -8.28
C GLU A 61 5.03 -3.52 -8.42
N LYS A 62 5.22 -4.02 -9.63
CA LYS A 62 6.43 -4.74 -9.99
C LYS A 62 7.02 -4.09 -11.23
N ASP A 63 8.26 -3.60 -11.11
CA ASP A 63 8.98 -2.92 -12.19
C ASP A 63 8.16 -1.78 -12.81
N GLY A 64 7.48 -1.03 -11.94
CA GLY A 64 6.70 0.13 -12.34
C GLY A 64 5.28 -0.14 -12.80
N GLN A 65 4.86 -1.41 -12.79
CA GLN A 65 3.50 -1.77 -13.22
C GLN A 65 2.66 -2.29 -12.06
N GLU A 66 1.44 -1.80 -11.98
CA GLU A 66 0.49 -2.27 -10.96
C GLU A 66 0.14 -3.73 -11.22
N VAL A 67 0.36 -4.59 -10.22
CA VAL A 67 0.03 -6.01 -10.29
C VAL A 67 -1.11 -6.39 -9.36
N GLN A 68 -1.37 -5.57 -8.33
CA GLN A 68 -2.44 -5.82 -7.37
C GLN A 68 -2.89 -4.51 -6.74
N ARG A 69 -4.18 -4.42 -6.45
CA ARG A 69 -4.77 -3.27 -5.76
C ARG A 69 -5.75 -3.76 -4.70
N PHE A 70 -5.59 -3.26 -3.49
CA PHE A 70 -6.49 -3.56 -2.37
C PHE A 70 -7.18 -2.27 -1.95
N VAL A 71 -8.49 -2.26 -1.99
CA VAL A 71 -9.29 -1.12 -1.52
C VAL A 71 -9.87 -1.49 -0.16
N GLY A 72 -9.57 -0.68 0.84
CA GLY A 72 -9.94 -0.96 2.23
C GLY A 72 -8.91 -1.82 2.94
N VAL A 73 -9.16 -2.08 4.22
CA VAL A 73 -8.24 -2.86 5.06
C VAL A 73 -8.37 -4.34 4.75
N GLN A 74 -7.23 -4.99 4.52
CA GLN A 74 -7.16 -6.44 4.32
C GLN A 74 -6.34 -7.06 5.44
N SER A 75 -6.28 -8.39 5.47
CA SER A 75 -5.46 -9.10 6.44
C SER A 75 -3.97 -8.97 6.09
N GLU A 76 -3.13 -9.11 7.09
CA GLU A 76 -1.68 -9.14 6.88
C GLU A 76 -1.31 -10.21 5.86
N LEU A 77 -1.95 -11.37 5.94
CA LEU A 77 -1.67 -12.49 5.02
C LEU A 77 -2.00 -12.16 3.58
N ALA A 78 -3.08 -11.40 3.34
CA ALA A 78 -3.45 -11.00 1.98
C ALA A 78 -2.33 -10.18 1.32
N TYR A 79 -1.78 -9.22 2.05
CA TYR A 79 -0.66 -8.40 1.54
C TYR A 79 0.59 -9.25 1.34
N THR A 80 0.92 -10.08 2.34
CA THR A 80 2.12 -10.92 2.30
C THR A 80 2.08 -11.88 1.11
N ASN A 81 0.94 -12.53 0.88
CA ASN A 81 0.77 -13.45 -0.24
C ASN A 81 0.93 -12.74 -1.58
N SER A 82 0.32 -11.57 -1.72
CA SER A 82 0.41 -10.80 -2.96
C SER A 82 1.85 -10.42 -3.28
N ILE A 83 2.60 -9.98 -2.27
CA ILE A 83 4.00 -9.62 -2.46
C ILE A 83 4.81 -10.86 -2.85
N ASN A 84 4.63 -11.97 -2.14
CA ASN A 84 5.36 -13.22 -2.41
C ASN A 84 5.09 -13.75 -3.81
N GLU A 85 3.86 -13.62 -4.30
CA GLU A 85 3.51 -14.07 -5.65
C GLU A 85 4.25 -13.29 -6.74
N ASN A 86 4.69 -12.08 -6.42
CA ASN A 86 5.31 -11.17 -7.39
C ASN A 86 6.82 -11.00 -7.21
N LEU A 87 7.38 -11.62 -6.20
CA LEU A 87 8.84 -11.56 -5.98
C LEU A 87 9.61 -12.32 -7.06
#